data_2e76563bfaeb18d47a348daa7196d104
#
_entry.id   2e76563bfaeb18d47a348daa7196d104
#
_cell.length_a   1.000
_cell.length_b   1.000
_cell.length_c   1.000
_cell.angle_alpha   90.00
_cell.angle_beta   90.00
_cell.angle_gamma   90.00
#
_symmetry.space_group_name_H-M   'P 1'
#
loop_
_entity.id
_entity.type
_entity.pdbx_description
1 polymer ?
#
loop_
_entity_poly.entity_id
_entity_poly.type
_entity_poly.pdbx_seq_one_letter_code
_entity_poly.pdbx_strand_id
1 'polypeptide(L)'
;MTKEKSLIEIRWHGRGGQGAVTSAEMLAQAAISEGKYAQAFPSFGPERRGAPVQAFNRVDKQEPVRIRVDITDPDFVVVLDPSLLDKVNVTSGLKKGGVVVINTKKTINQIKSEFKIDYPIATINATKIAREVLGVPIVNTTMLGAVIKVTDIVKKESAHAPLEKRFGRLGERNIKAMETAYEQVAIEEQ
;
A
#
# COMPACT_ATOMS: atom_id res chain seq x y z
N MET A 1 -3.82 -18.70 -25.42
CA MET A 1 -3.56 -17.31 -24.96
C MET A 1 -4.03 -17.24 -23.52
N THR A 2 -3.14 -17.26 -22.56
CA THR A 2 -3.44 -17.00 -21.14
C THR A 2 -3.96 -15.58 -21.05
N LYS A 3 -5.21 -15.39 -20.63
CA LYS A 3 -5.83 -14.07 -20.39
C LYS A 3 -4.94 -13.36 -19.37
N GLU A 4 -4.32 -12.27 -19.76
CA GLU A 4 -3.52 -11.46 -18.84
C GLU A 4 -4.42 -11.10 -17.65
N LYS A 5 -3.95 -11.33 -16.44
CA LYS A 5 -4.75 -11.12 -15.23
C LYS A 5 -5.07 -9.63 -15.10
N SER A 6 -6.33 -9.26 -15.30
CA SER A 6 -6.77 -7.86 -15.25
C SER A 6 -6.98 -7.36 -13.82
N LEU A 7 -7.43 -8.26 -12.91
CA LEU A 7 -7.72 -7.93 -11.52
C LEU A 7 -6.48 -8.04 -10.64
N ILE A 8 -6.13 -6.96 -9.96
CA ILE A 8 -5.07 -6.87 -8.96
C ILE A 8 -5.70 -6.62 -7.60
N GLU A 9 -5.28 -7.40 -6.61
CA GLU A 9 -5.77 -7.37 -5.23
C GLU A 9 -4.65 -7.01 -4.27
N ILE A 10 -4.87 -5.99 -3.42
CA ILE A 10 -3.89 -5.49 -2.45
C ILE A 10 -4.50 -5.54 -1.06
N ARG A 11 -3.74 -6.06 -0.10
CA ARG A 11 -4.08 -6.05 1.32
C ARG A 11 -3.12 -5.17 2.09
N TRP A 12 -3.66 -4.16 2.76
CA TRP A 12 -2.92 -3.24 3.60
C TRP A 12 -3.02 -3.65 5.05
N HIS A 13 -1.90 -3.72 5.74
CA HIS A 13 -1.81 -3.94 7.18
C HIS A 13 -1.30 -2.68 7.87
N GLY A 14 -2.04 -2.22 8.87
CA GLY A 14 -1.69 -1.07 9.68
C GLY A 14 -2.28 -1.18 11.08
N ARG A 15 -2.19 -0.10 11.84
CA ARG A 15 -2.90 0.05 13.10
C ARG A 15 -3.98 1.11 12.97
N GLY A 16 -5.02 1.01 13.78
CA GLY A 16 -6.07 2.02 13.81
C GLY A 16 -5.48 3.43 14.01
N GLY A 17 -5.80 4.34 13.09
CA GLY A 17 -5.28 5.72 13.03
C GLY A 17 -4.04 5.92 12.15
N GLN A 18 -3.43 4.89 11.57
CA GLN A 18 -2.28 5.04 10.65
C GLN A 18 -2.67 5.36 9.21
N GLY A 19 -3.96 5.28 8.87
CA GLY A 19 -4.48 5.67 7.55
C GLY A 19 -4.35 4.60 6.46
N ALA A 20 -4.36 3.31 6.79
CA ALA A 20 -4.39 2.23 5.80
C ALA A 20 -5.59 2.36 4.84
N VAL A 21 -6.78 2.65 5.38
CA VAL A 21 -8.00 2.89 4.59
C VAL A 21 -7.82 4.11 3.68
N THR A 22 -7.26 5.20 4.20
CA THR A 22 -7.00 6.42 3.41
C THR A 22 -6.05 6.14 2.25
N SER A 23 -4.98 5.36 2.47
CA SER A 23 -4.05 4.97 1.39
C SER A 23 -4.77 4.16 0.31
N ALA A 24 -5.58 3.19 0.73
CA ALA A 24 -6.36 2.37 -0.20
C ALA A 24 -7.37 3.21 -1.00
N GLU A 25 -8.05 4.16 -0.35
CA GLU A 25 -8.99 5.08 -1.02
C GLU A 25 -8.29 5.96 -2.07
N MET A 26 -7.11 6.53 -1.74
CA MET A 26 -6.33 7.35 -2.67
C MET A 26 -5.88 6.54 -3.90
N LEU A 27 -5.42 5.30 -3.69
CA LEU A 27 -5.05 4.41 -4.77
C LEU A 27 -6.23 4.08 -5.69
N ALA A 28 -7.40 3.78 -5.10
CA ALA A 28 -8.60 3.52 -5.88
C ALA A 28 -9.05 4.74 -6.69
N GLN A 29 -8.99 5.95 -6.12
CA GLN A 29 -9.33 7.19 -6.83
C GLN A 29 -8.35 7.45 -7.97
N ALA A 30 -7.06 7.23 -7.78
CA ALA A 30 -6.06 7.33 -8.84
C ALA A 30 -6.34 6.34 -9.98
N ALA A 31 -6.68 5.09 -9.67
CA ALA A 31 -7.02 4.09 -10.67
C ALA A 31 -8.30 4.46 -11.46
N ILE A 32 -9.32 4.96 -10.77
CA ILE A 32 -10.57 5.43 -11.41
C ILE A 32 -10.31 6.62 -12.33
N SER A 33 -9.43 7.55 -11.96
CA SER A 33 -9.07 8.69 -12.81
C SER A 33 -8.38 8.28 -14.12
N GLU A 34 -7.76 7.10 -14.15
CA GLU A 34 -7.20 6.49 -15.36
C GLU A 34 -8.21 5.63 -16.15
N GLY A 35 -9.49 5.63 -15.77
CA GLY A 35 -10.52 4.84 -16.44
C GLY A 35 -10.55 3.36 -16.03
N LYS A 36 -9.84 2.97 -14.98
CA LYS A 36 -9.87 1.61 -14.43
C LYS A 36 -11.05 1.46 -13.45
N TYR A 37 -11.44 0.23 -13.19
CA TYR A 37 -12.41 -0.08 -12.15
C TYR A 37 -11.69 -0.38 -10.85
N ALA A 38 -12.05 0.32 -9.77
CA ALA A 38 -11.40 0.14 -8.49
C ALA A 38 -12.35 0.22 -7.31
N GLN A 39 -12.01 -0.51 -6.26
CA GLN A 39 -12.66 -0.44 -4.96
C GLN A 39 -11.60 -0.34 -3.86
N ALA A 40 -11.94 0.40 -2.80
CA ALA A 40 -11.22 0.41 -1.55
C ALA A 40 -12.22 0.24 -0.40
N PHE A 41 -11.88 -0.59 0.57
CA PHE A 41 -12.72 -0.81 1.75
C PHE A 41 -11.90 -1.31 2.94
N PRO A 42 -12.33 -1.01 4.19
CA PRO A 42 -11.72 -1.58 5.38
C PRO A 42 -12.17 -3.03 5.57
N SER A 43 -11.41 -3.81 6.34
CA SER A 43 -11.92 -5.06 6.91
C SER A 43 -13.05 -4.75 7.90
N PHE A 44 -14.11 -5.53 7.85
CA PHE A 44 -15.25 -5.38 8.74
C PHE A 44 -14.97 -6.06 10.09
N GLY A 45 -14.62 -5.28 11.09
CA GLY A 45 -14.36 -5.77 12.44
C GLY A 45 -14.40 -4.63 13.47
N PRO A 46 -14.36 -4.94 14.78
CA PRO A 46 -14.35 -3.91 15.82
C PRO A 46 -13.01 -3.16 15.78
N GLU A 47 -13.00 -2.01 15.12
CA GLU A 47 -11.83 -1.14 15.07
C GLU A 47 -11.58 -0.49 16.43
N ARG A 48 -10.37 -0.66 16.94
CA ARG A 48 -9.88 0.05 18.14
C ARG A 48 -8.60 0.79 17.77
N ARG A 49 -8.45 2.00 18.28
CA ARG A 49 -7.24 2.79 18.10
C ARG A 49 -6.01 1.98 18.51
N GLY A 50 -5.03 1.85 17.60
CA GLY A 50 -3.80 1.09 17.83
C GLY A 50 -3.90 -0.43 17.61
N ALA A 51 -5.10 -1.00 17.47
CA ALA A 51 -5.27 -2.41 17.12
C ALA A 51 -4.84 -2.66 15.65
N PRO A 52 -4.42 -3.89 15.30
CA PRO A 52 -4.21 -4.26 13.92
C PRO A 52 -5.49 -4.07 13.10
N VAL A 53 -5.36 -3.40 11.95
CA VAL A 53 -6.46 -3.17 11.00
C VAL A 53 -6.01 -3.55 9.60
N GLN A 54 -6.95 -3.94 8.76
CA GLN A 54 -6.71 -4.20 7.35
C GLN A 54 -7.57 -3.28 6.49
N ALA A 55 -7.04 -2.95 5.32
CA ALA A 55 -7.78 -2.33 4.24
C ALA A 55 -7.44 -3.04 2.93
N PHE A 56 -8.29 -2.90 1.95
CA PHE A 56 -8.21 -3.66 0.71
C PHE A 56 -8.38 -2.76 -0.50
N ASN A 57 -7.66 -3.10 -1.58
CA ASN A 57 -7.95 -2.62 -2.92
C ASN A 57 -8.22 -3.79 -3.86
N ARG A 58 -9.19 -3.60 -4.73
CA ARG A 58 -9.34 -4.32 -5.98
C ARG A 58 -9.27 -3.32 -7.12
N VAL A 59 -8.37 -3.56 -8.05
CA VAL A 59 -8.22 -2.72 -9.26
C VAL A 59 -8.26 -3.63 -10.47
N ASP A 60 -9.18 -3.38 -11.38
CA ASP A 60 -9.30 -4.09 -12.65
C ASP A 60 -9.19 -3.12 -13.83
N LYS A 61 -8.42 -3.51 -14.85
CA LYS A 61 -8.18 -2.68 -16.05
C LYS A 61 -9.34 -2.76 -17.05
N GLN A 62 -10.19 -3.78 -16.97
CA GLN A 62 -11.15 -4.14 -18.02
C GLN A 62 -12.58 -4.29 -17.51
N GLU A 63 -12.77 -4.85 -16.31
CA GLU A 63 -14.09 -5.29 -15.84
C GLU A 63 -14.51 -4.60 -14.53
N PRO A 64 -15.79 -4.26 -14.36
CA PRO A 64 -16.29 -3.70 -13.12
C PRO A 64 -16.07 -4.64 -11.93
N VAL A 65 -15.47 -4.14 -10.86
CA VAL A 65 -15.30 -4.87 -9.61
C VAL A 65 -16.62 -4.88 -8.84
N ARG A 66 -17.21 -6.06 -8.63
CA ARG A 66 -18.54 -6.21 -8.00
C ARG A 66 -18.49 -6.87 -6.62
N ILE A 67 -17.34 -7.49 -6.26
CA ILE A 67 -17.17 -8.24 -5.02
C ILE A 67 -16.60 -7.32 -3.95
N ARG A 68 -17.22 -7.28 -2.76
CA ARG A 68 -16.78 -6.48 -1.61
C ARG A 68 -16.65 -7.33 -0.34
N VAL A 69 -15.83 -8.37 -0.43
CA VAL A 69 -15.46 -9.23 0.70
C VAL A 69 -13.95 -9.08 0.95
N ASP A 70 -13.50 -9.44 2.13
CA ASP A 70 -12.08 -9.40 2.50
C ASP A 70 -11.23 -10.17 1.49
N ILE A 71 -10.03 -9.66 1.20
CA ILE A 71 -9.11 -10.28 0.26
C ILE A 71 -8.25 -11.28 1.04
N THR A 72 -8.51 -12.56 0.83
CA THR A 72 -7.75 -13.67 1.41
C THR A 72 -6.46 -13.96 0.64
N ASP A 73 -6.52 -13.82 -0.69
CA ASP A 73 -5.44 -14.20 -1.60
C ASP A 73 -4.95 -12.96 -2.40
N PRO A 74 -4.22 -12.03 -1.75
CA PRO A 74 -3.74 -10.81 -2.40
C PRO A 74 -2.59 -11.07 -3.39
N ASP A 75 -2.43 -10.15 -4.35
CA ASP A 75 -1.24 -10.07 -5.21
C ASP A 75 -0.12 -9.28 -4.52
N PHE A 76 -0.51 -8.29 -3.71
CA PHE A 76 0.42 -7.46 -2.95
C PHE A 76 -0.04 -7.32 -1.51
N VAL A 77 0.93 -7.33 -0.61
CA VAL A 77 0.72 -7.03 0.82
C VAL A 77 1.50 -5.78 1.17
N VAL A 78 0.86 -4.85 1.86
CA VAL A 78 1.48 -3.58 2.31
C VAL A 78 1.46 -3.51 3.82
N VAL A 79 2.60 -3.25 4.44
CA VAL A 79 2.76 -3.18 5.90
C VAL A 79 3.18 -1.76 6.29
N LEU A 80 2.24 -0.99 6.86
CA LEU A 80 2.49 0.38 7.32
C LEU A 80 3.26 0.41 8.64
N ASP A 81 3.05 -0.59 9.48
CA ASP A 81 3.66 -0.71 10.80
C ASP A 81 4.50 -1.99 10.88
N PRO A 82 5.84 -1.89 10.91
CA PRO A 82 6.72 -3.06 10.91
C PRO A 82 6.54 -3.95 12.14
N SER A 83 6.00 -3.43 13.26
CA SER A 83 5.72 -4.24 14.45
C SER A 83 4.61 -5.28 14.23
N LEU A 84 3.88 -5.20 13.11
CA LEU A 84 2.88 -6.21 12.74
C LEU A 84 3.50 -7.49 12.21
N LEU A 85 4.75 -7.45 11.73
CA LEU A 85 5.46 -8.64 11.26
C LEU A 85 5.63 -9.71 12.35
N ASP A 86 5.73 -9.27 13.62
CA ASP A 86 5.78 -10.18 14.79
C ASP A 86 4.40 -10.57 15.32
N LYS A 87 3.34 -9.88 14.94
CA LYS A 87 2.02 -10.01 15.54
C LYS A 87 1.03 -10.79 14.69
N VAL A 88 1.16 -10.67 13.38
CA VAL A 88 0.24 -11.28 12.44
C VAL A 88 1.01 -11.87 11.25
N ASN A 89 0.51 -12.98 10.71
CA ASN A 89 1.06 -13.53 9.47
C ASN A 89 0.59 -12.66 8.29
N VAL A 90 1.36 -11.60 7.98
CA VAL A 90 1.02 -10.66 6.91
C VAL A 90 1.06 -11.31 5.51
N THR A 91 1.80 -12.40 5.34
CA THR A 91 1.93 -13.12 4.06
C THR A 91 0.89 -14.22 3.86
N SER A 92 0.01 -14.44 4.83
CA SER A 92 -1.05 -15.45 4.71
C SER A 92 -1.86 -15.25 3.44
N GLY A 93 -1.97 -16.28 2.60
CA GLY A 93 -2.68 -16.26 1.32
C GLY A 93 -2.02 -15.43 0.22
N LEU A 94 -0.86 -14.82 0.43
CA LEU A 94 -0.17 -14.08 -0.64
C LEU A 94 0.11 -15.02 -1.82
N LYS A 95 -0.32 -14.63 -3.02
CA LYS A 95 -0.19 -15.45 -4.23
C LYS A 95 1.26 -15.69 -4.58
N LYS A 96 1.53 -16.81 -5.25
CA LYS A 96 2.87 -17.08 -5.80
C LYS A 96 3.30 -15.93 -6.72
N GLY A 97 4.50 -15.38 -6.49
CA GLY A 97 5.00 -14.20 -7.17
C GLY A 97 4.44 -12.87 -6.63
N GLY A 98 3.66 -12.92 -5.57
CA GLY A 98 3.22 -11.72 -4.87
C GLY A 98 4.36 -11.02 -4.14
N VAL A 99 4.20 -9.72 -3.84
CA VAL A 99 5.25 -8.87 -3.26
C VAL A 99 4.79 -8.29 -1.93
N VAL A 100 5.71 -8.18 -0.96
CA VAL A 100 5.46 -7.52 0.34
C VAL A 100 6.16 -6.17 0.37
N VAL A 101 5.39 -5.08 0.52
CA VAL A 101 5.91 -3.70 0.64
C VAL A 101 5.90 -3.28 2.11
N ILE A 102 7.05 -2.95 2.67
CA ILE A 102 7.21 -2.77 4.11
C ILE A 102 7.78 -1.39 4.46
N ASN A 103 7.08 -0.66 5.34
CA ASN A 103 7.65 0.52 5.99
C ASN A 103 8.67 0.08 7.04
N THR A 104 9.93 0.25 6.77
CA THR A 104 11.00 -0.11 7.69
C THR A 104 12.29 0.65 7.40
N LYS A 105 13.14 0.81 8.43
CA LYS A 105 14.52 1.30 8.27
C LYS A 105 15.52 0.16 7.95
N LYS A 106 15.07 -1.09 8.02
CA LYS A 106 15.91 -2.27 7.77
C LYS A 106 16.02 -2.52 6.27
N THR A 107 17.14 -3.11 5.87
CA THR A 107 17.34 -3.58 4.49
C THR A 107 16.48 -4.82 4.20
N ILE A 108 16.30 -5.14 2.92
CA ILE A 108 15.58 -6.36 2.48
C ILE A 108 16.20 -7.60 3.12
N ASN A 109 17.53 -7.74 3.10
CA ASN A 109 18.22 -8.89 3.68
C ASN A 109 17.99 -9.03 5.19
N GLN A 110 17.97 -7.90 5.93
CA GLN A 110 17.66 -7.91 7.36
C GLN A 110 16.22 -8.37 7.63
N ILE A 111 15.24 -7.90 6.85
CA ILE A 111 13.85 -8.33 6.98
C ILE A 111 13.70 -9.82 6.67
N LYS A 112 14.29 -10.30 5.57
CA LYS A 112 14.23 -11.73 5.21
C LYS A 112 14.84 -12.62 6.28
N SER A 113 15.99 -12.27 6.80
CA SER A 113 16.67 -13.04 7.84
C SER A 113 15.88 -13.10 9.15
N GLU A 114 15.28 -11.97 9.56
CA GLU A 114 14.59 -11.83 10.84
C GLU A 114 13.20 -12.47 10.82
N PHE A 115 12.42 -12.25 9.75
CA PHE A 115 11.02 -12.67 9.66
C PHE A 115 10.78 -13.88 8.78
N LYS A 116 11.85 -14.43 8.15
CA LYS A 116 11.80 -15.63 7.27
C LYS A 116 10.73 -15.52 6.18
N ILE A 117 10.69 -14.36 5.50
CA ILE A 117 9.72 -14.11 4.43
C ILE A 117 10.32 -14.64 3.11
N ASP A 118 9.67 -15.64 2.52
CA ASP A 118 10.07 -16.28 1.25
C ASP A 118 9.50 -15.60 -0.01
N TYR A 119 8.87 -14.46 0.15
CA TYR A 119 8.33 -13.65 -0.94
C TYR A 119 9.28 -12.52 -1.33
N PRO A 120 9.22 -12.02 -2.57
CA PRO A 120 9.86 -10.76 -2.94
C PRO A 120 9.43 -9.62 -2.03
N ILE A 121 10.40 -8.79 -1.63
CA ILE A 121 10.18 -7.69 -0.68
C ILE A 121 10.57 -6.36 -1.32
N ALA A 122 9.79 -5.33 -1.01
CA ALA A 122 10.18 -3.95 -1.21
C ALA A 122 10.19 -3.22 0.15
N THR A 123 11.21 -2.42 0.41
CA THR A 123 11.37 -1.68 1.66
C THR A 123 11.49 -0.18 1.45
N ILE A 124 10.92 0.58 2.36
CA ILE A 124 11.00 2.05 2.37
C ILE A 124 10.97 2.55 3.82
N ASN A 125 11.81 3.53 4.15
CA ASN A 125 11.69 4.23 5.43
C ASN A 125 10.68 5.37 5.32
N ALA A 126 9.41 5.01 5.13
CA ALA A 126 8.32 5.98 4.99
C ALA A 126 8.16 6.87 6.23
N THR A 127 8.48 6.35 7.41
CA THR A 127 8.43 7.12 8.66
C THR A 127 9.44 8.27 8.66
N LYS A 128 10.65 8.05 8.14
CA LYS A 128 11.66 9.11 8.00
C LYS A 128 11.19 10.17 7.01
N ILE A 129 10.77 9.77 5.81
CA ILE A 129 10.27 10.68 4.77
C ILE A 129 9.09 11.51 5.29
N ALA A 130 8.12 10.88 5.95
CA ALA A 130 6.96 11.57 6.50
C ALA A 130 7.37 12.63 7.54
N ARG A 131 8.31 12.32 8.43
CA ARG A 131 8.81 13.32 9.39
C ARG A 131 9.53 14.49 8.73
N GLU A 132 10.34 14.23 7.71
CA GLU A 132 11.11 15.26 7.00
C GLU A 132 10.21 16.14 6.12
N VAL A 133 9.23 15.58 5.44
CA VAL A 133 8.40 16.31 4.47
C VAL A 133 7.10 16.83 5.10
N LEU A 134 6.43 16.02 5.92
CA LEU A 134 5.14 16.37 6.53
C LEU A 134 5.28 16.96 7.94
N GLY A 135 6.42 16.74 8.61
CA GLY A 135 6.64 17.14 10.01
C GLY A 135 6.03 16.17 11.03
N VAL A 136 5.35 15.12 10.59
CA VAL A 136 4.66 14.13 11.44
C VAL A 136 4.88 12.71 10.89
N PRO A 137 4.90 11.67 11.75
CA PRO A 137 5.16 10.29 11.33
C PRO A 137 3.90 9.59 10.77
N ILE A 138 3.12 10.28 9.92
CA ILE A 138 1.94 9.73 9.28
C ILE A 138 2.34 9.19 7.91
N VAL A 139 2.40 7.88 7.78
CA VAL A 139 3.03 7.20 6.62
C VAL A 139 2.08 6.85 5.48
N ASN A 140 0.79 7.14 5.60
CA ASN A 140 -0.22 6.71 4.63
C ASN A 140 0.10 7.14 3.18
N THR A 141 0.28 8.43 2.94
CA THR A 141 0.57 8.96 1.59
C THR A 141 1.98 8.61 1.13
N THR A 142 2.93 8.57 2.06
CA THR A 142 4.30 8.14 1.76
C THR A 142 4.33 6.68 1.27
N MET A 143 3.64 5.78 1.99
CA MET A 143 3.53 4.37 1.57
C MET A 143 2.79 4.21 0.24
N LEU A 144 1.84 5.09 -0.07
CA LEU A 144 1.15 5.09 -1.37
C LEU A 144 2.15 5.20 -2.53
N GLY A 145 3.16 6.08 -2.41
CA GLY A 145 4.20 6.24 -3.43
C GLY A 145 4.99 4.95 -3.67
N ALA A 146 5.43 4.29 -2.60
CA ALA A 146 6.12 3.01 -2.69
C ALA A 146 5.24 1.93 -3.34
N VAL A 147 3.95 1.88 -2.99
CA VAL A 147 3.00 0.93 -3.57
C VAL A 147 2.80 1.19 -5.06
N ILE A 148 2.62 2.44 -5.47
CA ILE A 148 2.49 2.80 -6.90
C ILE A 148 3.72 2.33 -7.67
N LYS A 149 4.93 2.56 -7.14
CA LYS A 149 6.18 2.12 -7.79
C LYS A 149 6.27 0.60 -7.95
N VAL A 150 5.95 -0.13 -6.87
CA VAL A 150 6.09 -1.59 -6.85
C VAL A 150 5.03 -2.30 -7.69
N THR A 151 3.80 -1.76 -7.70
CA THR A 151 2.67 -2.42 -8.37
C THR A 151 2.49 -2.00 -9.82
N ASP A 152 2.96 -0.82 -10.19
CA ASP A 152 2.77 -0.19 -11.51
C ASP A 152 1.30 -0.20 -12.00
N ILE A 153 0.35 -0.18 -11.07
CA ILE A 153 -1.08 -0.24 -11.41
C ILE A 153 -1.67 1.11 -11.79
N VAL A 154 -1.03 2.21 -11.39
CA VAL A 154 -1.38 3.59 -11.77
C VAL A 154 -0.12 4.41 -11.97
N LYS A 155 -0.21 5.49 -12.75
CA LYS A 155 0.83 6.52 -12.82
C LYS A 155 0.87 7.32 -11.53
N LYS A 156 2.05 7.74 -11.08
CA LYS A 156 2.18 8.54 -9.83
C LYS A 156 1.40 9.86 -9.90
N GLU A 157 1.37 10.48 -11.08
CA GLU A 157 0.65 11.75 -11.33
C GLU A 157 -0.87 11.62 -11.11
N SER A 158 -1.42 10.43 -11.34
CA SER A 158 -2.86 10.17 -11.15
C SER A 158 -3.29 10.23 -9.68
N ALA A 159 -2.33 10.16 -8.74
CA ALA A 159 -2.58 10.32 -7.32
C ALA A 159 -2.60 11.80 -6.87
N HIS A 160 -2.11 12.75 -7.67
CA HIS A 160 -2.00 14.16 -7.27
C HIS A 160 -3.36 14.77 -6.94
N ALA A 161 -4.32 14.72 -7.86
CA ALA A 161 -5.64 15.31 -7.64
C ALA A 161 -6.39 14.68 -6.44
N PRO A 162 -6.41 13.36 -6.22
CA PRO A 162 -6.92 12.76 -5.00
C PRO A 162 -6.25 13.29 -3.72
N LEU A 163 -4.92 13.44 -3.72
CA LEU A 163 -4.16 13.95 -2.58
C LEU A 163 -4.48 15.43 -2.29
N GLU A 164 -4.52 16.28 -3.32
CA GLU A 164 -4.90 17.69 -3.19
C GLU A 164 -6.32 17.82 -2.64
N LYS A 165 -7.26 17.08 -3.18
CA LYS A 165 -8.66 17.08 -2.73
C LYS A 165 -8.80 16.65 -1.27
N ARG A 166 -8.04 15.62 -0.86
CA ARG A 166 -8.11 15.06 0.50
C ARG A 166 -7.46 15.95 1.55
N PHE A 167 -6.29 16.54 1.22
CA PHE A 167 -5.43 17.22 2.19
C PHE A 167 -5.43 18.75 2.05
N GLY A 168 -6.07 19.30 1.01
CA GLY A 168 -6.19 20.75 0.81
C GLY A 168 -4.83 21.44 0.87
N ARG A 169 -4.63 22.37 1.80
CA ARG A 169 -3.37 23.12 1.97
C ARG A 169 -2.13 22.25 2.23
N LEU A 170 -2.32 21.01 2.67
CA LEU A 170 -1.24 20.05 2.85
C LEU A 170 -1.05 19.13 1.64
N GLY A 171 -1.82 19.31 0.57
CA GLY A 171 -1.79 18.49 -0.64
C GLY A 171 -0.40 18.39 -1.25
N GLU A 172 0.24 19.52 -1.53
CA GLU A 172 1.59 19.58 -2.11
C GLU A 172 2.64 18.83 -1.27
N ARG A 173 2.58 18.95 0.06
CA ARG A 173 3.49 18.21 0.94
C ARG A 173 3.24 16.71 0.89
N ASN A 174 1.98 16.30 0.82
CA ASN A 174 1.61 14.89 0.70
C ASN A 174 2.04 14.31 -0.65
N ILE A 175 1.89 15.05 -1.74
CA ILE A 175 2.42 14.69 -3.06
C ILE A 175 3.94 14.53 -3.00
N LYS A 176 4.65 15.52 -2.44
CA LYS A 176 6.11 15.44 -2.28
C LYS A 176 6.55 14.22 -1.46
N ALA A 177 5.87 13.90 -0.37
CA ALA A 177 6.17 12.71 0.44
C ALA A 177 5.92 11.40 -0.35
N MET A 178 4.84 11.34 -1.11
CA MET A 178 4.49 10.23 -2.00
C MET A 178 5.56 10.05 -3.09
N GLU A 179 5.94 11.11 -3.80
CA GLU A 179 6.93 11.06 -4.87
C GLU A 179 8.33 10.70 -4.33
N THR A 180 8.72 11.26 -3.17
CA THR A 180 9.98 10.89 -2.52
C THR A 180 10.04 9.38 -2.23
N ALA A 181 8.95 8.80 -1.75
CA ALA A 181 8.90 7.37 -1.49
C ALA A 181 8.88 6.55 -2.78
N TYR A 182 8.21 7.02 -3.82
CA TYR A 182 8.24 6.39 -5.16
C TYR A 182 9.66 6.28 -5.70
N GLU A 183 10.49 7.31 -5.52
CA GLU A 183 11.87 7.33 -6.00
C GLU A 183 12.83 6.51 -5.10
N GLN A 184 12.54 6.41 -3.80
CA GLN A 184 13.48 5.83 -2.82
C GLN A 184 13.15 4.39 -2.39
N VAL A 185 12.02 3.82 -2.81
CA VAL A 185 11.69 2.44 -2.46
C VAL A 185 12.73 1.48 -3.05
N ALA A 186 13.31 0.65 -2.17
CA ALA A 186 14.20 -0.42 -2.57
C ALA A 186 13.36 -1.67 -2.89
N ILE A 187 13.54 -2.21 -4.08
CA ILE A 187 12.82 -3.40 -4.57
C ILE A 187 13.85 -4.52 -4.73
N GLU A 188 13.50 -5.72 -4.26
CA GLU A 188 14.32 -6.91 -4.46
C GLU A 188 14.41 -7.25 -5.95
N GLU A 189 15.63 -7.37 -6.46
CA GLU A 189 15.87 -7.84 -7.83
C GLU A 189 15.49 -9.33 -7.91
N GLN A 190 14.70 -9.67 -8.92
CA GLN A 190 14.24 -11.04 -9.20
C GLN A 190 15.28 -11.83 -9.97
#